data_5365d32dd862b069e649e6f85b51ca18
#
_entry.id   5365d32dd862b069e649e6f85b51ca18
#
_cell.length_a   1.000
_cell.length_b   1.000
_cell.length_c   1.000
_cell.angle_alpha   90.00
_cell.angle_beta   90.00
_cell.angle_gamma   90.00
#
_symmetry.space_group_name_H-M   'P 1'
#
loop_
_entity.id
_entity.type
_entity.pdbx_description
1 polymer ?
#
loop_
_entity_poly.entity_id
_entity_poly.type
_entity_poly.pdbx_seq_one_letter_code
_entity_poly.pdbx_strand_id
1 'polypeptide(L)'
;MLINGNSFSASSLVSTHLKATKRATFVGQETGGAYNGTVAGLFNDYELPNSKVRIRMGMLQVEAPYKIEPDGYGVKPDVEIMPTVSDLENDIDPHIEWVLKDIATKR
;
A
#
# COMPACT_ATOMS: atom_id res chain seq x y z
N MET A 1 8.96 7.56 -3.21
CA MET A 1 8.61 6.25 -2.62
C MET A 1 7.77 5.47 -3.63
N LEU A 2 8.15 4.24 -3.94
CA LEU A 2 7.38 3.39 -4.85
C LEU A 2 6.32 2.62 -4.04
N ILE A 3 5.09 2.62 -4.53
CA ILE A 3 3.96 1.91 -3.93
C ILE A 3 3.13 1.19 -5.00
N ASN A 4 2.50 0.10 -4.61
CA ASN A 4 1.55 -0.64 -5.46
C ASN A 4 0.59 -1.48 -4.60
N GLY A 5 -0.28 -2.26 -5.25
CA GLY A 5 -1.22 -3.14 -4.59
C GLY A 5 -0.62 -4.16 -3.61
N ASN A 6 0.69 -4.42 -3.67
CA ASN A 6 1.40 -5.30 -2.72
C ASN A 6 1.93 -4.55 -1.48
N SER A 7 1.70 -3.24 -1.39
CA SER A 7 2.06 -2.45 -0.21
C SER A 7 0.99 -2.60 0.87
N PHE A 8 1.20 -3.55 1.80
CA PHE A 8 0.24 -3.89 2.86
C PHE A 8 0.78 -3.61 4.26
N SER A 9 -0.11 -3.58 5.24
CA SER A 9 0.18 -3.58 6.67
C SER A 9 1.16 -2.47 7.06
N ALA A 10 2.32 -2.81 7.60
CA ALA A 10 3.34 -1.84 8.00
C ALA A 10 3.77 -0.93 6.85
N SER A 11 3.85 -1.45 5.62
CA SER A 11 4.19 -0.66 4.43
C SER A 11 3.15 0.42 4.15
N SER A 12 1.85 0.11 4.24
CA SER A 12 0.80 1.12 4.08
C SER A 12 0.75 2.12 5.23
N LEU A 13 0.96 1.69 6.48
CA LEU A 13 1.04 2.60 7.62
C LEU A 13 2.20 3.61 7.49
N VAL A 14 3.38 3.15 7.10
CA VAL A 14 4.52 4.05 6.82
C VAL A 14 4.18 4.99 5.67
N SER A 15 3.55 4.49 4.62
CA SER A 15 3.10 5.31 3.48
C SER A 15 2.11 6.38 3.93
N THR A 16 1.11 6.03 4.77
CA THR A 16 0.16 6.99 5.32
C THR A 16 0.87 8.12 6.07
N HIS A 17 1.82 7.78 6.96
CA HIS A 17 2.56 8.79 7.71
C HIS A 17 3.36 9.74 6.80
N LEU A 18 4.08 9.18 5.83
CA LEU A 18 4.88 9.98 4.90
C LEU A 18 4.01 10.83 3.97
N LYS A 19 2.86 10.31 3.54
CA LYS A 19 1.90 11.02 2.69
C LYS A 19 1.27 12.20 3.45
N ALA A 20 0.73 11.94 4.64
CA ALA A 20 0.08 12.94 5.47
C ALA A 20 1.04 14.07 5.89
N THR A 21 2.31 13.74 6.15
CA THR A 21 3.34 14.73 6.51
C THR A 21 4.06 15.34 5.31
N LYS A 22 3.66 14.98 4.08
CA LYS A 22 4.26 15.46 2.81
C LYS A 22 5.78 15.27 2.74
N ARG A 23 6.28 14.15 3.29
CA ARG A 23 7.71 13.84 3.36
C ARG A 23 8.24 13.01 2.20
N ALA A 24 7.37 12.53 1.32
CA ALA A 24 7.74 11.76 0.15
C ALA A 24 6.81 12.04 -1.01
N THR A 25 7.33 11.94 -2.23
CA THR A 25 6.54 11.83 -3.45
C THR A 25 6.29 10.35 -3.70
N PHE A 26 5.04 9.99 -3.92
CA PHE A 26 4.59 8.61 -4.14
C PHE A 26 4.39 8.36 -5.63
N VAL A 27 4.99 7.28 -6.12
CA VAL A 27 4.96 6.90 -7.53
C VAL A 27 4.50 5.45 -7.63
N GLY A 28 3.62 5.15 -8.55
CA GLY A 28 3.15 3.79 -8.82
C GLY A 28 1.63 3.66 -8.80
N GLN A 29 1.11 2.81 -7.94
CA GLN A 29 -0.31 2.51 -7.82
C GLN A 29 -0.77 2.63 -6.36
N GLU A 30 -2.08 2.74 -6.16
CA GLU A 30 -2.67 2.74 -4.80
C GLU A 30 -2.19 1.52 -3.99
N THR A 31 -1.91 1.73 -2.71
CA THR A 31 -1.54 0.62 -1.81
C THR A 31 -2.71 -0.35 -1.62
N GLY A 32 -2.41 -1.66 -1.51
CA GLY A 32 -3.43 -2.65 -1.17
C GLY A 32 -3.84 -2.62 0.30
N GLY A 33 -3.01 -2.06 1.18
CA GLY A 33 -3.35 -1.80 2.58
C GLY A 33 -4.04 -0.45 2.74
N ALA A 34 -5.03 -0.38 3.64
CA ALA A 34 -5.82 0.82 3.86
C ALA A 34 -5.01 1.99 4.43
N TYR A 35 -5.43 3.21 4.10
CA TYR A 35 -4.85 4.45 4.62
C TYR A 35 -5.10 4.60 6.12
N ASN A 36 -6.31 4.28 6.57
CA ASN A 36 -6.78 4.58 7.92
C ASN A 36 -6.30 3.61 8.99
N GLY A 37 -5.71 2.49 8.60
CA GLY A 37 -5.18 1.52 9.55
C GLY A 37 -5.16 0.10 8.98
N THR A 38 -4.79 -0.83 9.83
CA THR A 38 -4.70 -2.26 9.46
C THR A 38 -5.02 -3.13 10.66
N VAL A 39 -5.46 -4.35 10.39
CA VAL A 39 -5.57 -5.38 11.42
C VAL A 39 -4.22 -6.08 11.57
N ALA A 40 -3.64 -6.07 12.77
CA ALA A 40 -2.30 -6.59 13.01
C ALA A 40 -2.10 -7.10 14.45
N GLY A 41 -0.97 -7.74 14.68
CA GLY A 41 -0.47 -8.12 15.99
C GLY A 41 -1.08 -9.39 16.55
N LEU A 42 -2.35 -9.40 16.94
CA LEU A 42 -3.01 -10.55 17.53
C LEU A 42 -4.06 -11.14 16.59
N PHE A 43 -3.98 -12.45 16.39
CA PHE A 43 -4.93 -13.23 15.60
C PHE A 43 -5.40 -14.43 16.40
N ASN A 44 -6.68 -14.77 16.29
CA ASN A 44 -7.24 -16.00 16.81
C ASN A 44 -7.76 -16.88 15.69
N ASP A 45 -7.55 -18.16 15.83
CA ASP A 45 -8.08 -19.19 14.93
C ASP A 45 -9.31 -19.85 15.58
N TYR A 46 -10.42 -19.87 14.87
CA TYR A 46 -11.67 -20.49 15.27
C TYR A 46 -12.03 -21.61 14.32
N GLU A 47 -12.50 -22.73 14.86
CA GLU A 47 -13.04 -23.83 14.08
C GLU A 47 -14.56 -23.88 14.24
N LEU A 48 -15.28 -23.86 13.12
CA LEU A 48 -16.72 -23.99 13.13
C LEU A 48 -17.13 -25.42 13.55
N PRO A 49 -18.06 -25.59 14.51
CA PRO A 49 -18.31 -26.87 15.14
C PRO A 49 -18.85 -27.95 14.16
N ASN A 50 -19.60 -27.54 13.17
CA ASN A 50 -20.24 -28.48 12.23
C ASN A 50 -19.39 -28.72 10.97
N SER A 51 -19.00 -27.66 10.27
CA SER A 51 -18.28 -27.73 8.99
C SER A 51 -16.78 -27.96 9.13
N LYS A 52 -16.22 -27.77 10.35
CA LYS A 52 -14.78 -27.81 10.63
C LYS A 52 -13.94 -26.80 9.84
N VAL A 53 -14.60 -25.83 9.25
CA VAL A 53 -13.90 -24.71 8.57
C VAL A 53 -13.17 -23.89 9.60
N ARG A 54 -11.89 -23.61 9.36
CA ARG A 54 -11.07 -22.73 10.20
C ARG A 54 -11.13 -21.30 9.69
N ILE A 55 -11.36 -20.37 10.60
CA ILE A 55 -11.44 -18.93 10.34
C ILE A 55 -10.37 -18.26 11.18
N ARG A 56 -9.47 -17.54 10.53
CA ARG A 56 -8.49 -16.69 11.20
C ARG A 56 -9.01 -15.27 11.29
N MET A 57 -9.13 -14.76 12.50
CA MET A 57 -9.65 -13.41 12.76
C MET A 57 -8.59 -12.55 13.43
N GLY A 58 -8.42 -11.34 12.91
CA GLY A 58 -7.60 -10.32 13.58
C GLY A 58 -8.34 -9.72 14.77
N MET A 59 -7.65 -9.59 15.88
CA MET A 59 -8.21 -9.14 17.17
C MET A 59 -7.79 -7.72 17.54
N LEU A 60 -6.79 -7.17 16.86
CA LEU A 60 -6.32 -5.80 17.09
C LEU A 60 -6.38 -5.01 15.79
N GLN A 61 -6.87 -3.79 15.90
CA GLN A 61 -6.77 -2.79 14.86
C GLN A 61 -5.67 -1.79 15.22
N VAL A 62 -4.72 -1.62 14.31
CA VAL A 62 -3.70 -0.56 14.39
C VAL A 62 -4.18 0.57 13.50
N GLU A 63 -4.49 1.70 14.11
CA GLU A 63 -4.98 2.87 13.40
C GLU A 63 -3.86 3.86 13.09
N ALA A 64 -3.91 4.43 11.89
CA ALA A 64 -3.07 5.57 11.57
C ALA A 64 -3.62 6.83 12.28
N PRO A 65 -2.75 7.73 12.78
CA PRO A 65 -3.20 8.98 13.41
C PRO A 65 -3.83 9.95 12.40
N TYR A 66 -3.58 9.74 11.13
CA TYR A 66 -4.16 10.49 10.01
C TYR A 66 -5.25 9.67 9.35
N LYS A 67 -6.36 10.30 9.03
CA LYS A 67 -7.52 9.63 8.43
C LYS A 67 -7.91 10.31 7.12
N ILE A 68 -8.51 9.53 6.23
CA ILE A 68 -9.17 10.02 5.01
C ILE A 68 -10.61 9.50 4.95
N GLU A 69 -11.44 10.23 4.22
CA GLU A 69 -12.82 9.84 3.90
C GLU A 69 -13.00 9.78 2.37
N PRO A 70 -13.75 8.79 1.87
CA PRO A 70 -14.32 7.67 2.62
C PRO A 70 -13.26 6.65 3.02
N ASP A 71 -13.54 5.85 4.08
CA ASP A 71 -12.69 4.75 4.52
C ASP A 71 -12.63 3.62 3.48
N GLY A 72 -11.63 2.73 3.63
CA GLY A 72 -11.46 1.55 2.78
C GLY A 72 -10.52 1.74 1.58
N TYR A 73 -10.02 2.95 1.36
CA TYR A 73 -9.01 3.23 0.33
C TYR A 73 -7.60 3.14 0.89
N GLY A 74 -6.64 2.83 0.00
CA GLY A 74 -5.22 2.85 0.28
C GLY A 74 -4.59 4.24 0.17
N VAL A 75 -3.27 4.28 0.19
CA VAL A 75 -2.50 5.49 -0.12
C VAL A 75 -2.42 5.63 -1.64
N LYS A 76 -3.01 6.69 -2.18
CA LYS A 76 -2.92 7.00 -3.62
C LYS A 76 -1.56 7.61 -3.96
N PRO A 77 -0.95 7.21 -5.08
CA PRO A 77 0.29 7.83 -5.55
C PRO A 77 0.07 9.30 -5.95
N ASP A 78 1.13 10.08 -5.96
CA ASP A 78 1.15 11.43 -6.55
C ASP A 78 1.34 11.36 -8.06
N VAL A 79 2.04 10.32 -8.50
CA VAL A 79 2.27 9.99 -9.91
C VAL A 79 1.82 8.55 -10.13
N GLU A 80 0.68 8.39 -10.77
CA GLU A 80 0.14 7.08 -11.09
C GLU A 80 0.80 6.54 -12.36
N ILE A 81 1.35 5.33 -12.26
CA ILE A 81 2.00 4.63 -13.37
C ILE A 81 1.51 3.19 -13.38
N MET A 82 0.96 2.78 -14.53
CA MET A 82 0.56 1.40 -14.80
C MET A 82 1.54 0.82 -15.83
N PRO A 83 2.33 -0.23 -15.48
CA PRO A 83 3.17 -0.92 -16.45
C PRO A 83 2.32 -1.46 -17.60
N THR A 84 2.83 -1.31 -18.81
CA THR A 84 2.21 -1.87 -20.01
C THR A 84 2.72 -3.28 -20.29
N VAL A 85 2.03 -4.00 -21.18
CA VAL A 85 2.52 -5.30 -21.67
C VAL A 85 3.90 -5.16 -22.33
N SER A 86 4.10 -4.08 -23.09
CA SER A 86 5.40 -3.80 -23.73
C SER A 86 6.51 -3.55 -22.71
N ASP A 87 6.23 -2.90 -21.58
CA ASP A 87 7.23 -2.73 -20.52
C ASP A 87 7.67 -4.09 -19.96
N LEU A 88 6.70 -4.97 -19.70
CA LEU A 88 6.97 -6.32 -19.20
C LEU A 88 7.76 -7.17 -20.22
N GLU A 89 7.41 -7.10 -21.53
CA GLU A 89 8.10 -7.84 -22.59
C GLU A 89 9.55 -7.38 -22.79
N ASN A 90 9.84 -6.11 -22.51
CA ASN A 90 11.17 -5.53 -22.66
C ASN A 90 11.96 -5.40 -21.33
N ASP A 91 11.43 -5.97 -20.24
CA ASP A 91 12.04 -5.91 -18.91
C ASP A 91 12.30 -4.46 -18.44
N ILE A 92 11.35 -3.57 -18.74
CA ILE A 92 11.38 -2.16 -18.37
C ILE A 92 10.54 -1.95 -17.10
N ASP A 93 11.10 -1.27 -16.09
CA ASP A 93 10.35 -0.79 -14.94
C ASP A 93 10.05 0.72 -15.11
N PRO A 94 8.83 1.08 -15.54
CA PRO A 94 8.47 2.48 -15.78
C PRO A 94 8.45 3.33 -14.50
N HIS A 95 8.30 2.72 -13.33
CA HIS A 95 8.37 3.44 -12.05
C HIS A 95 9.81 3.89 -11.76
N ILE A 96 10.76 2.98 -11.95
CA ILE A 96 12.19 3.28 -11.76
C ILE A 96 12.65 4.32 -12.80
N GLU A 97 12.26 4.17 -14.06
CA GLU A 97 12.60 5.14 -15.11
C GLU A 97 12.10 6.55 -14.76
N TRP A 98 10.85 6.65 -14.30
CA TRP A 98 10.30 7.94 -13.88
C TRP A 98 11.11 8.55 -12.72
N VAL A 99 11.46 7.75 -11.70
CA VAL A 99 12.23 8.23 -10.54
C VAL A 99 13.61 8.71 -10.96
N LEU A 100 14.30 7.96 -11.82
CA LEU A 100 15.63 8.35 -12.30
C LEU A 100 15.59 9.67 -13.10
N LYS A 101 14.57 9.84 -13.93
CA LYS A 101 14.33 11.08 -14.68
C LYS A 101 14.03 12.27 -13.76
N ASP A 102 13.19 12.08 -12.73
CA ASP A 102 12.84 13.12 -11.75
C ASP A 102 14.08 13.58 -10.96
N ILE A 103 14.92 12.64 -10.53
CA ILE A 103 16.18 12.96 -9.83
C ILE A 103 17.15 13.71 -10.76
N ALA A 104 17.26 13.33 -12.01
CA ALA A 104 18.15 13.98 -12.97
C ALA A 104 17.74 15.42 -13.27
N THR A 105 16.42 15.72 -13.25
CA THR A 105 15.90 17.07 -13.53
C THR A 105 15.96 18.02 -12.33
N LYS A 106 16.15 17.51 -11.11
CA LYS A 106 16.22 18.29 -9.87
C LYS A 106 17.65 18.63 -9.44
N ARG A 107 18.65 18.20 -10.20
CA ARG A 107 20.06 18.56 -10.03
C ARG A 107 20.42 19.78 -10.86
#